data_5c9e1d07db4a3346bca3713020d5d022
#
_entry.id   5c9e1d07db4a3346bca3713020d5d022
#
_cell.length_a   1.000
_cell.length_b   1.000
_cell.length_c   1.000
_cell.angle_alpha   90.00
_cell.angle_beta   90.00
_cell.angle_gamma   90.00
#
_symmetry.space_group_name_H-M   'P 1'
#
loop_
_entity.id
_entity.type
_entity.pdbx_description
1 polymer ?
#
loop_
_entity_poly.entity_id
_entity_poly.type
_entity_poly.pdbx_seq_one_letter_code
_entity_poly.pdbx_strand_id
1 'polypeptide(L)'
;MFTIEHEFDATVITIIDEGDAPLNEDIVIESHDDGATVSQVDPDTDEVMYVHFSMRQLQELSAALDLPEGVYRLRERRATDDAQSS
;
A
#
# COMPACT_ATOMS: atom_id res chain seq x y z
N MET A 1 -9.52 4.60 -6.77
CA MET A 1 -10.68 3.69 -6.57
C MET A 1 -10.23 2.39 -5.95
N PHE A 2 -11.06 1.79 -5.15
CA PHE A 2 -10.70 0.49 -4.60
C PHE A 2 -11.92 -0.39 -4.53
N THR A 3 -11.69 -1.70 -4.47
CA THR A 3 -12.74 -2.68 -4.29
C THR A 3 -12.34 -3.58 -3.12
N ILE A 4 -13.34 -4.15 -2.46
CA ILE A 4 -13.10 -5.06 -1.35
C ILE A 4 -13.93 -6.30 -1.60
N GLU A 5 -13.28 -7.46 -1.47
CA GLU A 5 -13.97 -8.74 -1.56
C GLU A 5 -13.69 -9.52 -0.31
N HIS A 6 -14.73 -10.06 0.29
CA HIS A 6 -14.58 -10.88 1.48
C HIS A 6 -14.63 -12.34 1.06
N GLU A 7 -13.53 -13.03 1.34
CA GLU A 7 -13.47 -14.45 1.05
C GLU A 7 -13.52 -15.22 2.34
N PHE A 8 -13.55 -16.52 2.23
CA PHE A 8 -13.77 -17.34 3.40
C PHE A 8 -12.80 -17.04 4.54
N ASP A 9 -11.52 -16.94 4.24
CA ASP A 9 -10.53 -16.74 5.27
C ASP A 9 -9.65 -15.51 5.02
N ALA A 10 -10.06 -14.61 4.17
CA ALA A 10 -9.26 -13.44 3.86
C ALA A 10 -10.14 -12.33 3.29
N THR A 11 -9.65 -11.12 3.38
CA THR A 11 -10.30 -9.99 2.73
C THR A 11 -9.31 -9.48 1.68
N VAL A 12 -9.79 -9.33 0.46
CA VAL A 12 -8.94 -8.90 -0.65
C VAL A 12 -9.35 -7.49 -1.05
N ILE A 13 -8.39 -6.58 -0.99
CA ILE A 13 -8.61 -5.20 -1.36
C ILE A 13 -7.76 -4.92 -2.59
N THR A 14 -8.40 -4.39 -3.64
CA THR A 14 -7.66 -4.01 -4.84
C THR A 14 -7.72 -2.49 -4.96
N ILE A 15 -6.57 -1.85 -5.05
CA ILE A 15 -6.48 -0.41 -5.18
C ILE A 15 -6.04 -0.11 -6.59
N ILE A 16 -6.88 0.62 -7.31
CA ILE A 16 -6.67 0.91 -8.72
C ILE A 16 -6.27 2.35 -8.84
N ASP A 17 -5.17 2.59 -9.54
CA ASP A 17 -4.70 3.94 -9.75
C ASP A 17 -5.59 4.63 -10.78
N GLU A 18 -5.90 5.87 -10.55
CA GLU A 18 -6.74 6.63 -11.46
C GLU A 18 -6.10 7.99 -11.68
N GLY A 19 -6.45 8.61 -12.74
CA GLY A 19 -5.95 9.95 -13.02
C GLY A 19 -5.22 9.97 -14.33
N ASP A 20 -4.19 10.79 -14.39
CA ASP A 20 -3.46 10.96 -15.66
C ASP A 20 -2.41 9.87 -15.81
N ALA A 21 -2.22 9.46 -17.04
CA ALA A 21 -1.17 8.49 -17.34
C ALA A 21 0.19 9.15 -17.10
N PRO A 22 1.22 8.37 -16.78
CA PRO A 22 1.17 6.92 -16.67
C PRO A 22 0.58 6.48 -15.35
N LEU A 23 -0.16 5.39 -15.39
CA LEU A 23 -0.79 4.85 -14.19
C LEU A 23 0.04 3.71 -13.63
N ASN A 24 -0.03 3.55 -12.32
CA ASN A 24 0.66 2.45 -11.66
C ASN A 24 -0.20 1.20 -11.76
N GLU A 25 0.44 0.05 -11.63
CA GLU A 25 -0.28 -1.20 -11.62
C GLU A 25 -1.15 -1.30 -10.37
N ASP A 26 -2.20 -2.09 -10.43
CA ASP A 26 -3.09 -2.25 -9.30
C ASP A 26 -2.34 -2.85 -8.12
N ILE A 27 -2.71 -2.41 -6.94
CA ILE A 27 -2.14 -2.96 -5.71
C ILE A 27 -3.19 -3.86 -5.08
N VAL A 28 -2.82 -5.10 -4.80
CA VAL A 28 -3.73 -6.06 -4.18
C VAL A 28 -3.26 -6.33 -2.77
N ILE A 29 -4.16 -6.21 -1.81
CA ILE A 29 -3.85 -6.45 -0.41
C ILE A 29 -4.72 -7.58 0.06
N GLU A 30 -4.08 -8.68 0.49
CA GLU A 30 -4.80 -9.83 0.99
C GLU A 30 -4.62 -9.86 2.49
N SER A 31 -5.69 -9.63 3.23
CA SER A 31 -5.63 -9.50 4.67
C SER A 31 -6.07 -10.78 5.34
N HIS A 32 -5.30 -11.24 6.29
CA HIS A 32 -5.59 -12.45 7.06
C HIS A 32 -5.59 -12.11 8.54
N ASP A 33 -5.83 -13.10 9.37
CA ASP A 33 -5.87 -12.86 10.82
C ASP A 33 -4.56 -12.35 11.37
N ASP A 34 -3.45 -12.80 10.83
CA ASP A 34 -2.14 -12.47 11.40
C ASP A 34 -1.38 -11.42 10.60
N GLY A 35 -1.98 -10.84 9.59
CA GLY A 35 -1.29 -9.81 8.82
C GLY A 35 -1.85 -9.68 7.44
N ALA A 36 -1.09 -9.10 6.55
CA ALA A 36 -1.53 -8.91 5.18
C ALA A 36 -0.37 -9.01 4.23
N THR A 37 -0.68 -9.38 3.01
CA THR A 37 0.31 -9.43 1.93
C THR A 37 -0.13 -8.44 0.86
N VAL A 38 0.78 -7.55 0.50
CA VAL A 38 0.54 -6.56 -0.54
C VAL A 38 1.30 -7.01 -1.78
N SER A 39 0.64 -6.98 -2.92
CA SER A 39 1.30 -7.39 -4.16
C SER A 39 1.05 -6.38 -5.26
N GLN A 40 1.96 -6.31 -6.18
CA GLN A 40 1.86 -5.42 -7.33
C GLN A 40 2.74 -6.01 -8.43
N VAL A 41 2.29 -5.94 -9.66
CA VAL A 41 3.06 -6.46 -10.78
C VAL A 41 4.10 -5.41 -11.18
N ASP A 42 5.33 -5.88 -11.41
CA ASP A 42 6.37 -5.01 -11.93
C ASP A 42 6.15 -4.91 -13.43
N PRO A 43 5.83 -3.76 -13.97
CA PRO A 43 5.51 -3.64 -15.38
C PRO A 43 6.69 -3.92 -16.30
N ASP A 44 7.90 -3.84 -15.79
CA ASP A 44 9.06 -4.08 -16.64
C ASP A 44 9.36 -5.56 -16.81
N THR A 45 9.07 -6.35 -15.78
CA THR A 45 9.43 -7.76 -15.82
C THR A 45 8.22 -8.67 -15.78
N ASP A 46 7.03 -8.12 -15.52
CA ASP A 46 5.80 -8.89 -15.36
C ASP A 46 5.86 -9.81 -14.15
N GLU A 47 6.78 -9.59 -13.24
CA GLU A 47 6.85 -10.39 -12.04
C GLU A 47 6.03 -9.73 -10.95
N VAL A 48 5.47 -10.54 -10.07
CA VAL A 48 4.67 -10.02 -8.98
C VAL A 48 5.57 -9.77 -7.79
N MET A 49 5.51 -8.57 -7.26
CA MET A 49 6.29 -8.18 -6.10
C MET A 49 5.41 -8.29 -4.88
N TYR A 50 5.95 -8.78 -3.77
CA TYR A 50 5.18 -9.00 -2.56
C TYR A 50 5.82 -8.29 -1.38
N VAL A 51 4.98 -7.77 -0.51
CA VAL A 51 5.42 -7.19 0.76
C VAL A 51 4.49 -7.72 1.83
N HIS A 52 5.04 -8.23 2.92
CA HIS A 52 4.22 -8.75 4.00
C HIS A 52 4.22 -7.78 5.17
N PHE A 53 3.04 -7.53 5.72
CA PHE A 53 2.89 -6.74 6.91
C PHE A 53 2.43 -7.62 8.05
N SER A 54 3.01 -7.45 9.22
CA SER A 54 2.43 -8.04 10.42
C SER A 54 1.21 -7.21 10.79
N MET A 55 0.36 -7.75 11.64
CA MET A 55 -0.80 -7.00 12.09
C MET A 55 -0.37 -5.73 12.80
N ARG A 56 0.71 -5.79 13.58
CA ARG A 56 1.21 -4.61 14.27
C ARG A 56 1.68 -3.55 13.27
N GLN A 57 2.37 -3.96 12.23
CA GLN A 57 2.83 -3.00 11.22
C GLN A 57 1.64 -2.34 10.51
N LEU A 58 0.59 -3.10 10.25
CA LEU A 58 -0.59 -2.54 9.63
C LEU A 58 -1.26 -1.53 10.56
N GLN A 59 -1.33 -1.84 11.84
CA GLN A 59 -1.95 -0.95 12.80
C GLN A 59 -1.16 0.35 12.90
N GLU A 60 0.15 0.24 12.86
CA GLU A 60 0.99 1.42 12.94
C GLU A 60 0.89 2.28 11.68
N LEU A 61 0.80 1.63 10.53
CA LEU A 61 0.64 2.36 9.28
C LEU A 61 -0.69 3.11 9.31
N SER A 62 -1.74 2.45 9.73
CA SER A 62 -3.06 3.06 9.78
C SER A 62 -3.05 4.26 10.72
N ALA A 63 -2.43 4.11 11.88
CA ALA A 63 -2.36 5.20 12.84
C ALA A 63 -1.56 6.38 12.28
N ALA A 64 -0.46 6.08 11.62
CA ALA A 64 0.37 7.14 11.05
C ALA A 64 -0.37 7.93 9.98
N LEU A 65 -1.13 7.23 9.16
CA LEU A 65 -1.85 7.89 8.08
C LEU A 65 -3.05 8.68 8.58
N ASP A 66 -3.56 8.32 9.76
CA ASP A 66 -4.70 9.03 10.30
C ASP A 66 -4.29 10.34 10.95
N LEU A 67 -3.03 10.54 11.25
CA LEU A 67 -2.58 11.77 11.88
C LEU A 67 -2.31 12.80 10.80
N PRO A 68 -2.82 14.01 10.95
CA PRO A 68 -2.55 15.04 9.95
C PRO A 68 -1.06 15.25 9.73
N GLU A 69 -0.29 15.16 10.81
CA GLU A 69 1.14 15.30 10.70
C GLU A 69 1.77 14.18 9.92
N GLY A 70 1.24 13.00 10.05
CA GLY A 70 1.76 11.86 9.32
C GLY A 70 1.65 12.04 7.82
N VAL A 71 0.50 12.51 7.38
CA VAL A 71 0.29 12.73 5.96
C VAL A 71 1.17 13.87 5.47
N TYR A 72 1.28 14.92 6.27
CA TYR A 72 2.10 16.05 5.90
C TYR A 72 3.56 15.64 5.77
N ARG A 73 4.04 14.82 6.67
CA ARG A 73 5.41 14.40 6.61
C ARG A 73 5.69 13.52 5.41
N LEU A 74 4.77 12.70 5.02
CA LEU A 74 4.97 11.90 3.83
C LEU A 74 5.14 12.77 2.60
N ARG A 75 4.37 13.85 2.52
CA ARG A 75 4.51 14.72 1.42
C ARG A 75 5.81 15.41 1.42
N GLU A 76 6.25 15.90 2.56
CA GLU A 76 7.49 16.59 2.65
C GLU A 76 8.63 15.69 2.32
N ARG A 77 8.58 14.46 2.75
CA ARG A 77 9.63 13.55 2.46
C ARG A 77 9.75 13.35 1.00
N ARG A 78 8.66 13.30 0.29
CA ARG A 78 8.74 13.12 -1.11
C ARG A 78 9.36 14.32 -1.74
N ALA A 79 9.18 15.47 -1.20
CA ALA A 79 9.72 16.66 -1.79
C ALA A 79 11.19 16.80 -1.53
N THR A 80 11.62 16.55 -0.34
CA THR A 80 13.00 16.77 -0.09
C THR A 80 13.79 15.59 -0.18
N ASP A 81 13.27 14.59 -0.19
CA ASP A 81 13.82 13.44 -0.33
C ASP A 81 14.80 13.01 -0.05
N ASP A 82 14.85 12.50 -0.17
CA ASP A 82 15.64 11.74 -0.17
C ASP A 82 16.66 12.10 0.62
N ALA A 83 16.88 13.11 0.75
CA ALA A 83 17.89 13.48 1.51
C ALA A 83 17.77 12.77 2.75
N GLN A 84 16.77 12.53 3.19
CA GLN A 84 16.63 12.00 4.28
C GLN A 84 16.59 10.77 4.36
N SER A 85 16.21 10.35 3.71
CA SER A 85 16.10 9.12 3.62
C SER A 85 16.44 8.57 4.66
N SER A 86 16.44 8.66 5.11
CA SER A 86 16.71 8.02 6.06
C SER A 86 16.09 7.77 6.83
#